data_4ee8399cf38e324ad0262bd44ea938ee
#
_entry.id   4ee8399cf38e324ad0262bd44ea938ee
#
_cell.length_a   1.000
_cell.length_b   1.000
_cell.length_c   1.000
_cell.angle_alpha   90.00
_cell.angle_beta   90.00
_cell.angle_gamma   90.00
#
_symmetry.space_group_name_H-M   'P 1'
#
loop_
_entity.id
_entity.type
_entity.pdbx_description
1 polymer ?
#
loop_
_entity_poly.entity_id
_entity_poly.type
_entity_poly.pdbx_seq_one_letter_code
_entity_poly.pdbx_strand_id
1 'polypeptide(L)'
;MLPASEPRVVRAGNLVFASGQIASDDKGLAAETRIDPAFPYYGSAIKRQTRYILDKLTKAFANEGAGLEHCIKAHVFHTDLSNFHAFDEVWREYFPKTPPCRATVGMGATLVPGCLLQIDLTAAMPNIPVRVFTTSAPRAPVNYSEGIIVGDFIFASGLMASDYKTGVPIEARVDPAFPYYGSDIKRQTRYIMTNFKTVFEAAGSSLENVIKAHVYLKNLHDFNGYDEVWKEFFPSPPPRTTVGVPDLLVRDALVEIDLIAVTPKAKREFISVPDIPKPLAHYAPALRVKDLVFAAGALATDFRTGVAPEARINPAFPYYGSAIKNETRYILQNLVKTFKAAGTSLERTVKAQVFLTDISDHSGFEEVWREFFPVSPPITIAQTTGLLIKDNLIEIDLIAAMP
;
A
#
# COMPACT_ATOMS: atom_id res chain seq x y z
N MET A 1 16.44 -16.58 -2.84
CA MET A 1 17.37 -15.56 -3.40
C MET A 1 17.04 -14.26 -2.72
N LEU A 2 18.03 -13.44 -2.32
CA LEU A 2 17.74 -12.10 -1.79
C LEU A 2 16.99 -11.28 -2.84
N PRO A 3 16.09 -10.34 -2.45
CA PRO A 3 15.46 -9.45 -3.40
C PRO A 3 16.52 -8.76 -4.25
N ALA A 4 16.19 -8.46 -5.52
CA ALA A 4 17.15 -7.82 -6.42
C ALA A 4 17.79 -6.62 -5.73
N SER A 5 19.12 -6.57 -5.72
CA SER A 5 19.89 -5.51 -5.06
C SER A 5 19.59 -4.14 -5.66
N GLU A 6 19.16 -4.10 -6.92
CA GLU A 6 18.81 -2.88 -7.65
C GLU A 6 17.31 -2.65 -7.76
N PRO A 7 16.83 -1.41 -7.59
CA PRO A 7 15.43 -1.07 -7.78
C PRO A 7 14.99 -1.33 -9.22
N ARG A 8 13.91 -2.09 -9.38
CA ARG A 8 13.24 -2.15 -10.66
C ARG A 8 12.31 -0.94 -10.81
N VAL A 9 12.42 -0.26 -11.92
CA VAL A 9 11.59 0.89 -12.27
C VAL A 9 10.91 0.63 -13.61
N VAL A 10 9.61 0.95 -13.71
CA VAL A 10 8.81 0.76 -14.93
C VAL A 10 7.97 2.00 -15.19
N ARG A 11 8.00 2.48 -16.42
CA ARG A 11 7.16 3.57 -16.89
C ARG A 11 5.85 3.03 -17.47
N ALA A 12 4.74 3.67 -17.09
CA ALA A 12 3.42 3.45 -17.69
C ALA A 12 2.72 4.80 -17.92
N GLY A 13 2.56 5.17 -19.16
CA GLY A 13 2.02 6.49 -19.52
C GLY A 13 2.85 7.63 -18.93
N ASN A 14 2.21 8.43 -18.09
CA ASN A 14 2.80 9.59 -17.43
C ASN A 14 3.40 9.28 -16.04
N LEU A 15 3.34 8.04 -15.60
CA LEU A 15 3.78 7.61 -14.28
C LEU A 15 4.98 6.66 -14.37
N VAL A 16 5.81 6.69 -13.34
CA VAL A 16 6.97 5.83 -13.16
C VAL A 16 6.86 5.15 -11.80
N PHE A 17 6.88 3.83 -11.80
CA PHE A 17 6.72 3.00 -10.60
C PHE A 17 8.04 2.35 -10.23
N ALA A 18 8.49 2.52 -8.99
CA ALA A 18 9.66 1.82 -8.46
C ALA A 18 9.22 0.68 -7.52
N SER A 19 10.02 -0.39 -7.48
CA SER A 19 9.87 -1.45 -6.48
C SER A 19 10.18 -0.93 -5.07
N GLY A 20 9.54 -1.51 -4.07
CA GLY A 20 9.86 -1.25 -2.66
C GLY A 20 11.31 -1.63 -2.36
N GLN A 21 12.05 -0.69 -1.77
CA GLN A 21 13.45 -0.86 -1.44
C GLN A 21 13.68 -0.95 0.05
N ILE A 22 14.57 -1.86 0.44
CA ILE A 22 15.13 -2.01 1.77
C ILE A 22 16.63 -1.73 1.72
N ALA A 23 17.27 -1.53 2.85
CA ALA A 23 18.69 -1.22 2.94
C ALA A 23 19.55 -2.48 2.80
N SER A 24 19.43 -3.19 1.68
CA SER A 24 20.12 -4.45 1.40
C SER A 24 20.95 -4.41 0.13
N ASP A 25 21.98 -5.24 0.11
CA ASP A 25 22.78 -5.62 -1.03
C ASP A 25 22.71 -7.15 -1.26
N ASP A 26 23.55 -7.70 -2.13
CA ASP A 26 23.61 -9.14 -2.44
C ASP A 26 24.06 -10.00 -1.25
N LYS A 27 24.58 -9.39 -0.19
CA LYS A 27 25.09 -10.07 1.02
C LYS A 27 24.13 -9.94 2.22
N GLY A 28 23.01 -9.25 2.06
CA GLY A 28 22.03 -9.01 3.10
C GLY A 28 21.93 -7.53 3.47
N LEU A 29 21.86 -7.20 4.78
CA LEU A 29 21.87 -5.80 5.23
C LEU A 29 23.18 -5.13 4.76
N ALA A 30 23.05 -4.03 4.00
CA ALA A 30 24.18 -3.31 3.44
C ALA A 30 25.15 -2.82 4.54
N ALA A 31 26.45 -3.09 4.35
CA ALA A 31 27.47 -2.88 5.39
C ALA A 31 27.55 -1.43 5.87
N GLU A 32 27.44 -0.45 4.95
CA GLU A 32 27.47 0.98 5.27
C GLU A 32 26.29 1.48 6.11
N THR A 33 25.22 0.68 6.19
CA THR A 33 24.03 1.04 6.98
C THR A 33 24.08 0.54 8.41
N ARG A 34 25.06 -0.30 8.73
CA ARG A 34 25.24 -0.88 10.07
C ARG A 34 25.83 0.13 11.03
N ILE A 35 25.42 0.03 12.30
CA ILE A 35 26.09 0.70 13.40
C ILE A 35 27.17 -0.22 13.92
N ASP A 36 28.33 0.35 14.23
CA ASP A 36 29.43 -0.40 14.87
C ASP A 36 28.95 -0.95 16.23
N PRO A 37 28.96 -2.28 16.43
CA PRO A 37 28.53 -2.87 17.69
C PRO A 37 29.34 -2.40 18.91
N ALA A 38 30.59 -1.96 18.69
CA ALA A 38 31.42 -1.38 19.77
C ALA A 38 30.95 0.02 20.18
N PHE A 39 30.22 0.71 19.30
CA PHE A 39 29.72 2.08 19.52
C PHE A 39 28.24 2.20 19.16
N PRO A 40 27.33 1.43 19.80
CA PRO A 40 25.93 1.34 19.38
C PRO A 40 25.16 2.66 19.51
N TYR A 41 25.64 3.60 20.33
CA TYR A 41 25.02 4.90 20.57
C TYR A 41 25.58 6.04 19.70
N TYR A 42 26.59 5.75 18.85
CA TYR A 42 27.26 6.77 18.03
C TYR A 42 26.75 6.84 16.59
N GLY A 43 25.48 6.51 16.39
CA GLY A 43 24.85 6.59 15.08
C GLY A 43 23.38 6.24 15.11
N SER A 44 22.76 6.37 13.96
CA SER A 44 21.34 6.01 13.76
C SER A 44 21.22 5.08 12.55
N ALA A 45 20.90 3.83 12.81
CA ALA A 45 20.70 2.82 11.76
C ALA A 45 19.57 3.25 10.80
N ILE A 46 18.46 3.74 11.33
CA ILE A 46 17.33 4.19 10.50
C ILE A 46 17.73 5.33 9.56
N LYS A 47 18.52 6.31 10.03
CA LYS A 47 19.00 7.40 9.16
C LYS A 47 19.92 6.90 8.05
N ARG A 48 20.86 5.98 8.36
CA ARG A 48 21.74 5.37 7.38
C ARG A 48 20.95 4.56 6.35
N GLN A 49 20.03 3.74 6.83
CA GLN A 49 19.20 2.91 5.94
C GLN A 49 18.30 3.75 5.06
N THR A 50 17.70 4.83 5.59
CA THR A 50 16.87 5.74 4.80
C THR A 50 17.67 6.41 3.68
N ARG A 51 18.88 6.92 3.97
CA ARG A 51 19.76 7.50 2.93
C ARG A 51 20.13 6.48 1.87
N TYR A 52 20.57 5.29 2.29
CA TYR A 52 20.92 4.21 1.38
C TYR A 52 19.79 3.88 0.39
N ILE A 53 18.57 3.74 0.91
CA ILE A 53 17.39 3.45 0.10
C ILE A 53 17.10 4.60 -0.87
N LEU A 54 17.10 5.85 -0.40
CA LEU A 54 16.78 7.01 -1.22
C LEU A 54 17.86 7.27 -2.27
N ASP A 55 19.14 7.02 -1.97
CA ASP A 55 20.24 7.08 -2.95
C ASP A 55 20.09 6.04 -4.07
N LYS A 56 19.69 4.81 -3.71
CA LYS A 56 19.38 3.77 -4.70
C LYS A 56 18.20 4.17 -5.59
N LEU A 57 17.12 4.67 -5.01
CA LEU A 57 15.95 5.12 -5.75
C LEU A 57 16.26 6.35 -6.62
N THR A 58 17.09 7.27 -6.16
CA THR A 58 17.58 8.42 -6.95
C THR A 58 18.24 7.96 -8.24
N LYS A 59 19.17 7.02 -8.13
CA LYS A 59 19.88 6.45 -9.30
C LYS A 59 18.92 5.72 -10.24
N ALA A 60 17.99 4.93 -9.68
CA ALA A 60 17.05 4.16 -10.47
C ALA A 60 16.07 5.04 -11.25
N PHE A 61 15.53 6.10 -10.65
CA PHE A 61 14.67 7.07 -11.34
C PHE A 61 15.44 7.84 -12.41
N ALA A 62 16.71 8.21 -12.17
CA ALA A 62 17.54 8.89 -13.16
C ALA A 62 17.73 8.07 -14.44
N ASN A 63 17.85 6.75 -14.35
CA ASN A 63 17.93 5.85 -15.50
C ASN A 63 16.64 5.85 -16.36
N GLU A 64 15.50 6.20 -15.77
CA GLU A 64 14.21 6.34 -16.47
C GLU A 64 13.90 7.80 -16.85
N GLY A 65 14.86 8.69 -16.70
CA GLY A 65 14.72 10.12 -17.01
C GLY A 65 13.85 10.90 -16.02
N ALA A 66 13.67 10.41 -14.80
CA ALA A 66 12.98 11.09 -13.71
C ALA A 66 13.94 11.32 -12.53
N GLY A 67 13.49 12.02 -11.50
CA GLY A 67 14.25 12.25 -10.27
C GLY A 67 13.33 12.23 -9.07
N LEU A 68 13.88 12.28 -7.86
CA LEU A 68 13.08 12.30 -6.63
C LEU A 68 12.16 13.52 -6.53
N GLU A 69 12.54 14.64 -7.14
CA GLU A 69 11.72 15.86 -7.24
C GLU A 69 10.42 15.67 -8.03
N HIS A 70 10.34 14.59 -8.81
CA HIS A 70 9.14 14.21 -9.55
C HIS A 70 8.27 13.20 -8.79
N CYS A 71 8.69 12.72 -7.60
CA CYS A 71 7.93 11.79 -6.81
C CYS A 71 6.62 12.41 -6.32
N ILE A 72 5.54 11.67 -6.49
CA ILE A 72 4.15 12.10 -6.21
C ILE A 72 3.49 11.27 -5.13
N LYS A 73 3.94 10.02 -4.95
CA LYS A 73 3.38 9.09 -3.96
C LYS A 73 4.46 8.22 -3.36
N ALA A 74 4.37 7.98 -2.06
CA ALA A 74 5.22 7.08 -1.30
C ALA A 74 4.39 6.18 -0.39
N HIS A 75 4.76 4.90 -0.30
CA HIS A 75 4.38 4.02 0.80
C HIS A 75 5.64 3.70 1.60
N VAL A 76 5.58 3.90 2.89
CA VAL A 76 6.69 3.65 3.82
C VAL A 76 6.24 2.68 4.90
N PHE A 77 6.93 1.56 4.99
CA PHE A 77 6.66 0.50 5.95
C PHE A 77 7.81 0.44 6.94
N HIS A 78 7.52 0.62 8.24
CA HIS A 78 8.51 0.56 9.31
C HIS A 78 8.35 -0.71 10.15
N THR A 79 9.44 -1.37 10.49
CA THR A 79 9.40 -2.47 11.48
C THR A 79 9.20 -1.96 12.91
N ASP A 80 9.51 -0.68 13.15
CA ASP A 80 9.32 0.01 14.42
C ASP A 80 9.06 1.50 14.16
N LEU A 81 7.84 1.96 14.43
CA LEU A 81 7.41 3.34 14.21
C LEU A 81 8.08 4.35 15.17
N SER A 82 8.73 3.90 16.25
CA SER A 82 9.53 4.78 17.10
C SER A 82 10.69 5.45 16.34
N ASN A 83 11.12 4.86 15.25
CA ASN A 83 12.13 5.39 14.32
C ASN A 83 11.62 6.50 13.39
N PHE A 84 10.32 6.79 13.40
CA PHE A 84 9.70 7.69 12.42
C PHE A 84 10.30 9.09 12.41
N HIS A 85 10.57 9.68 13.59
CA HIS A 85 11.14 11.02 13.65
C HIS A 85 12.52 11.10 12.97
N ALA A 86 13.40 10.15 13.28
CA ALA A 86 14.73 10.09 12.68
C ALA A 86 14.69 9.77 11.16
N PHE A 87 13.71 9.00 10.71
CA PHE A 87 13.40 8.81 9.29
C PHE A 87 12.98 10.14 8.65
N ASP A 88 12.02 10.88 9.23
CA ASP A 88 11.47 12.13 8.66
C ASP A 88 12.52 13.24 8.56
N GLU A 89 13.53 13.27 9.45
CA GLU A 89 14.67 14.16 9.31
C GLU A 89 15.45 13.93 8.01
N VAL A 90 15.76 12.66 7.67
CA VAL A 90 16.42 12.30 6.41
C VAL A 90 15.48 12.52 5.23
N TRP A 91 14.20 12.19 5.38
CA TRP A 91 13.20 12.43 4.34
C TRP A 91 13.16 13.89 3.89
N ARG A 92 13.29 14.84 4.83
CA ARG A 92 13.37 16.30 4.54
C ARG A 92 14.61 16.69 3.74
N GLU A 93 15.73 15.98 3.92
CA GLU A 93 16.96 16.23 3.15
C GLU A 93 16.75 15.94 1.64
N TYR A 94 16.02 14.83 1.33
CA TYR A 94 15.78 14.41 -0.05
C TYR A 94 14.56 15.08 -0.71
N PHE A 95 13.60 15.52 0.09
CA PHE A 95 12.38 16.19 -0.38
C PHE A 95 12.21 17.58 0.26
N PRO A 96 13.15 18.52 0.00
CA PRO A 96 13.14 19.82 0.70
C PRO A 96 12.03 20.77 0.23
N LYS A 97 11.47 20.58 -0.98
CA LYS A 97 10.52 21.53 -1.60
C LYS A 97 9.12 20.94 -1.72
N THR A 98 8.99 19.85 -2.45
CA THR A 98 7.72 19.21 -2.78
C THR A 98 7.79 17.74 -2.42
N PRO A 99 7.55 17.38 -1.14
CA PRO A 99 7.50 15.97 -0.75
C PRO A 99 6.31 15.27 -1.41
N PRO A 100 6.42 13.96 -1.71
CA PRO A 100 5.28 13.21 -2.23
C PRO A 100 4.16 13.09 -1.19
N CYS A 101 2.95 12.79 -1.63
CA CYS A 101 1.91 12.22 -0.78
C CYS A 101 2.42 10.92 -0.17
N ARG A 102 2.17 10.69 1.12
CA ARG A 102 2.77 9.55 1.83
C ARG A 102 1.75 8.83 2.72
N ALA A 103 1.77 7.50 2.69
CA ALA A 103 1.21 6.64 3.72
C ALA A 103 2.37 5.99 4.48
N THR A 104 2.29 5.94 5.82
CA THR A 104 3.36 5.40 6.66
C THR A 104 2.78 4.55 7.78
N VAL A 105 3.04 3.25 7.72
CA VAL A 105 2.48 2.27 8.66
C VAL A 105 3.54 1.31 9.18
N GLY A 106 3.22 0.65 10.29
CA GLY A 106 4.01 -0.46 10.79
C GLY A 106 3.93 -1.69 9.89
N MET A 107 4.96 -2.52 9.90
CA MET A 107 5.01 -3.85 9.30
C MET A 107 5.66 -4.84 10.28
N GLY A 108 5.41 -6.16 10.10
CA GLY A 108 5.99 -7.16 11.00
C GLY A 108 7.49 -7.33 10.82
N ALA A 109 7.93 -7.56 9.60
CA ALA A 109 9.35 -7.75 9.25
C ALA A 109 9.62 -7.37 7.79
N THR A 110 10.90 -7.19 7.47
CA THR A 110 11.43 -7.05 6.12
C THR A 110 12.03 -8.37 5.63
N LEU A 111 12.19 -8.52 4.31
CA LEU A 111 12.80 -9.71 3.70
C LEU A 111 14.25 -9.96 4.14
N VAL A 112 14.95 -8.91 4.55
CA VAL A 112 16.34 -9.02 5.03
C VAL A 112 16.39 -8.63 6.49
N PRO A 113 16.83 -9.55 7.39
CA PRO A 113 16.96 -9.23 8.81
C PRO A 113 17.86 -8.01 9.05
N GLY A 114 17.43 -7.14 9.96
CA GLY A 114 18.12 -5.90 10.30
C GLY A 114 17.79 -4.71 9.43
N CYS A 115 17.04 -4.88 8.32
CA CYS A 115 16.44 -3.76 7.64
C CYS A 115 15.23 -3.24 8.44
N LEU A 116 15.18 -1.93 8.67
CA LEU A 116 14.21 -1.29 9.57
C LEU A 116 13.03 -0.68 8.86
N LEU A 117 13.12 -0.50 7.55
CA LEU A 117 12.05 0.08 6.74
C LEU A 117 12.12 -0.39 5.29
N GLN A 118 11.00 -0.24 4.61
CA GLN A 118 10.87 -0.35 3.16
C GLN A 118 10.21 0.91 2.60
N ILE A 119 10.73 1.42 1.48
CA ILE A 119 10.19 2.60 0.79
C ILE A 119 9.86 2.23 -0.65
N ASP A 120 8.64 2.52 -1.06
CA ASP A 120 8.14 2.39 -2.43
C ASP A 120 7.73 3.78 -2.92
N LEU A 121 8.16 4.13 -4.14
CA LEU A 121 7.90 5.43 -4.72
C LEU A 121 7.21 5.31 -6.08
N THR A 122 6.33 6.28 -6.34
CA THR A 122 5.77 6.55 -7.66
C THR A 122 6.10 7.99 -8.04
N ALA A 123 6.60 8.20 -9.25
CA ALA A 123 6.93 9.52 -9.78
C ALA A 123 6.08 9.87 -11.01
N ALA A 124 5.96 11.16 -11.31
CA ALA A 124 5.47 11.66 -12.59
C ALA A 124 6.63 11.80 -13.58
N MET A 125 6.36 11.69 -14.87
CA MET A 125 7.36 12.08 -15.89
C MET A 125 7.62 13.59 -15.83
N PRO A 126 8.87 14.05 -16.03
CA PRO A 126 9.26 15.46 -15.86
C PRO A 126 8.50 16.47 -16.71
N ASN A 127 8.00 16.02 -17.86
CA ASN A 127 7.24 16.88 -18.79
C ASN A 127 5.75 16.99 -18.44
N ILE A 128 5.30 16.34 -17.37
CA ILE A 128 3.91 16.36 -16.94
C ILE A 128 3.74 17.38 -15.82
N PRO A 129 2.80 18.34 -15.94
CA PRO A 129 2.54 19.30 -14.89
C PRO A 129 2.10 18.60 -13.60
N VAL A 130 2.78 18.93 -12.51
CA VAL A 130 2.47 18.48 -11.14
C VAL A 130 1.95 19.68 -10.35
N ARG A 131 0.77 19.53 -9.75
CA ARG A 131 0.18 20.57 -8.89
C ARG A 131 -0.01 20.03 -7.47
N VAL A 132 0.76 20.56 -6.56
CA VAL A 132 0.56 20.34 -5.11
C VAL A 132 -0.54 21.27 -4.62
N PHE A 133 -1.40 20.78 -3.74
CA PHE A 133 -2.43 21.57 -3.10
C PHE A 133 -2.52 21.28 -1.61
N THR A 134 -3.00 22.27 -0.87
CA THR A 134 -3.29 22.19 0.57
C THR A 134 -4.78 22.28 0.81
N THR A 135 -5.22 21.82 1.96
CA THR A 135 -6.64 21.77 2.32
C THR A 135 -6.87 22.36 3.71
N SER A 136 -8.12 22.42 4.13
CA SER A 136 -8.49 22.73 5.52
C SER A 136 -8.58 21.49 6.40
N ALA A 137 -8.29 20.29 5.88
CA ALA A 137 -8.24 19.08 6.67
C ALA A 137 -7.07 19.11 7.67
N PRO A 138 -7.18 18.47 8.82
CA PRO A 138 -6.09 18.38 9.78
C PRO A 138 -4.82 17.81 9.16
N ARG A 139 -3.68 18.43 9.47
CA ARG A 139 -2.38 18.09 8.91
C ARG A 139 -1.35 17.77 9.98
N ALA A 140 -0.65 16.64 9.79
CA ALA A 140 0.50 16.29 10.63
C ALA A 140 1.69 17.28 10.43
N PRO A 141 2.45 17.61 11.49
CA PRO A 141 3.60 18.52 11.41
C PRO A 141 4.87 17.83 10.88
N VAL A 142 4.72 17.03 9.82
CA VAL A 142 5.79 16.25 9.18
C VAL A 142 5.89 16.56 7.69
N ASN A 143 6.90 16.01 7.00
CA ASN A 143 7.21 16.37 5.62
C ASN A 143 6.46 15.50 4.59
N TYR A 144 5.30 15.96 4.14
CA TYR A 144 4.50 15.34 3.07
C TYR A 144 3.60 16.38 2.39
N SER A 145 3.10 16.08 1.19
CA SER A 145 2.04 16.85 0.53
C SER A 145 0.67 16.26 0.86
N GLU A 146 -0.31 17.09 1.19
CA GLU A 146 -1.69 16.63 1.48
C GLU A 146 -2.33 16.02 0.24
N GLY A 147 -2.08 16.65 -0.92
CA GLY A 147 -2.53 16.14 -2.19
C GLY A 147 -1.71 16.65 -3.36
N ILE A 148 -1.59 15.81 -4.39
CA ILE A 148 -0.86 16.09 -5.63
C ILE A 148 -1.73 15.69 -6.82
N ILE A 149 -1.82 16.57 -7.82
CA ILE A 149 -2.50 16.31 -9.09
C ILE A 149 -1.45 16.16 -10.20
N VAL A 150 -1.58 15.07 -10.96
CA VAL A 150 -0.74 14.77 -12.13
C VAL A 150 -1.64 14.36 -13.28
N GLY A 151 -1.77 15.23 -14.29
CA GLY A 151 -2.75 15.02 -15.34
C GLY A 151 -4.15 14.87 -14.76
N ASP A 152 -4.78 13.70 -14.95
CA ASP A 152 -6.10 13.42 -14.37
C ASP A 152 -6.04 12.68 -13.03
N PHE A 153 -4.88 12.25 -12.58
CA PHE A 153 -4.73 11.54 -11.31
C PHE A 153 -4.59 12.49 -10.13
N ILE A 154 -5.23 12.17 -9.03
CA ILE A 154 -5.18 12.90 -7.75
C ILE A 154 -4.71 11.93 -6.69
N PHE A 155 -3.51 12.16 -6.19
CA PHE A 155 -2.92 11.39 -5.10
C PHE A 155 -3.16 12.13 -3.78
N ALA A 156 -3.67 11.45 -2.78
CA ALA A 156 -3.77 11.96 -1.42
C ALA A 156 -2.75 11.25 -0.51
N SER A 157 -2.38 11.86 0.60
CA SER A 157 -1.66 11.16 1.68
C SER A 157 -2.59 10.29 2.49
N GLY A 158 -2.04 9.26 3.14
CA GLY A 158 -2.77 8.46 4.10
C GLY A 158 -3.30 9.31 5.24
N LEU A 159 -4.55 9.09 5.63
CA LEU A 159 -5.20 9.78 6.72
C LEU A 159 -5.57 8.82 7.85
N MET A 160 -5.33 9.28 9.07
CA MET A 160 -5.80 8.68 10.30
C MET A 160 -6.81 9.63 10.97
N ALA A 161 -7.60 9.12 11.91
CA ALA A 161 -8.49 9.96 12.71
C ALA A 161 -7.67 10.76 13.74
N SER A 162 -7.12 11.90 13.31
CA SER A 162 -6.33 12.78 14.14
C SER A 162 -6.56 14.24 13.80
N ASP A 163 -6.58 15.09 14.83
CA ASP A 163 -6.49 16.55 14.69
C ASP A 163 -5.03 17.03 14.68
N TYR A 164 -4.09 16.12 14.90
CA TYR A 164 -2.64 16.34 15.04
C TYR A 164 -2.25 17.36 16.11
N LYS A 165 -3.12 17.57 17.10
CA LYS A 165 -2.89 18.41 18.30
C LYS A 165 -3.12 17.61 19.57
N THR A 166 -4.28 16.93 19.64
CA THR A 166 -4.68 16.12 20.80
C THR A 166 -4.66 14.61 20.53
N GLY A 167 -4.34 14.20 19.31
CA GLY A 167 -4.39 12.82 18.82
C GLY A 167 -5.72 12.51 18.16
N VAL A 168 -6.36 11.39 18.49
CA VAL A 168 -7.71 11.08 18.01
C VAL A 168 -8.69 12.04 18.68
N PRO A 169 -9.42 12.91 17.94
CA PRO A 169 -10.28 13.93 18.53
C PRO A 169 -11.56 13.33 19.12
N ILE A 170 -12.23 14.09 19.97
CA ILE A 170 -13.39 13.60 20.73
C ILE A 170 -14.55 13.16 19.83
N GLU A 171 -14.76 13.82 18.70
CA GLU A 171 -15.77 13.45 17.72
C GLU A 171 -15.50 12.10 17.04
N ALA A 172 -14.24 11.66 17.03
CA ALA A 172 -13.80 10.37 16.49
C ALA A 172 -13.67 9.28 17.55
N ARG A 173 -14.06 9.55 18.80
CA ARG A 173 -14.05 8.60 19.94
C ARG A 173 -15.45 8.36 20.47
N VAL A 174 -15.65 7.19 21.03
CA VAL A 174 -16.80 6.93 21.93
C VAL A 174 -16.57 7.65 23.25
N ASP A 175 -17.64 8.19 23.84
CA ASP A 175 -17.57 8.79 25.16
C ASP A 175 -17.11 7.74 26.18
N PRO A 176 -16.01 7.97 26.91
CA PRO A 176 -15.52 7.02 27.92
C PRO A 176 -16.53 6.71 29.05
N ALA A 177 -17.45 7.61 29.30
CA ALA A 177 -18.54 7.38 30.27
C ALA A 177 -19.60 6.41 29.73
N PHE A 178 -19.66 6.23 28.41
CA PHE A 178 -20.64 5.35 27.75
C PHE A 178 -19.96 4.45 26.69
N PRO A 179 -18.98 3.62 27.08
CA PRO A 179 -18.14 2.91 26.12
C PRO A 179 -18.88 1.88 25.26
N TYR A 180 -20.06 1.45 25.70
CA TYR A 180 -20.88 0.45 25.00
C TYR A 180 -21.93 1.06 24.05
N TYR A 181 -22.02 2.41 23.99
CA TYR A 181 -23.03 3.12 23.20
C TYR A 181 -22.50 3.68 21.88
N GLY A 182 -21.42 3.07 21.38
CA GLY A 182 -20.80 3.49 20.12
C GLY A 182 -19.73 2.53 19.63
N SER A 183 -19.06 2.92 18.57
CA SER A 183 -17.94 2.18 17.97
C SER A 183 -16.86 3.17 17.54
N ASP A 184 -15.69 3.08 18.13
CA ASP A 184 -14.55 3.94 17.79
C ASP A 184 -14.17 3.78 16.32
N ILE A 185 -14.10 2.57 15.80
CA ILE A 185 -13.75 2.35 14.40
C ILE A 185 -14.74 3.02 13.44
N LYS A 186 -16.05 2.99 13.74
CA LYS A 186 -17.07 3.69 12.92
C LYS A 186 -16.89 5.20 12.97
N ARG A 187 -16.61 5.77 14.16
CA ARG A 187 -16.37 7.20 14.34
C ARG A 187 -15.08 7.63 13.64
N GLN A 188 -13.98 6.88 13.84
CA GLN A 188 -12.71 7.16 13.19
C GLN A 188 -12.80 7.07 11.67
N THR A 189 -13.44 6.03 11.15
CA THR A 189 -13.66 5.89 9.69
C THR A 189 -14.46 7.07 9.13
N ARG A 190 -15.54 7.47 9.78
CA ARG A 190 -16.36 8.61 9.33
C ARG A 190 -15.58 9.92 9.39
N TYR A 191 -14.77 10.14 10.42
CA TYR A 191 -13.91 11.30 10.53
C TYR A 191 -12.87 11.35 9.38
N ILE A 192 -12.21 10.25 9.11
CA ILE A 192 -11.25 10.13 8.00
C ILE A 192 -11.93 10.41 6.66
N MET A 193 -13.06 9.78 6.39
CA MET A 193 -13.77 9.94 5.13
C MET A 193 -14.29 11.36 4.91
N THR A 194 -14.71 12.05 5.98
CA THR A 194 -15.08 13.47 5.93
C THR A 194 -13.88 14.34 5.57
N ASN A 195 -12.69 14.05 6.11
CA ASN A 195 -11.47 14.76 5.76
C ASN A 195 -11.05 14.48 4.31
N PHE A 196 -11.17 13.24 3.81
CA PHE A 196 -10.94 12.94 2.39
C PHE A 196 -11.91 13.67 1.46
N LYS A 197 -13.18 13.85 1.85
CA LYS A 197 -14.11 14.68 1.10
C LYS A 197 -13.54 16.09 0.94
N THR A 198 -13.08 16.73 2.02
CA THR A 198 -12.43 18.05 1.98
C THR A 198 -11.18 18.05 1.09
N VAL A 199 -10.34 17.00 1.15
CA VAL A 199 -9.15 16.88 0.32
C VAL A 199 -9.51 16.82 -1.17
N PHE A 200 -10.46 15.97 -1.57
CA PHE A 200 -10.83 15.84 -2.98
C PHE A 200 -11.62 17.02 -3.51
N GLU A 201 -12.45 17.69 -2.69
CA GLU A 201 -13.12 18.95 -3.06
C GLU A 201 -12.11 20.06 -3.34
N ALA A 202 -11.04 20.20 -2.54
CA ALA A 202 -9.94 21.14 -2.79
C ALA A 202 -9.17 20.82 -4.09
N ALA A 203 -9.17 19.58 -4.52
CA ALA A 203 -8.62 19.16 -5.81
C ALA A 203 -9.58 19.41 -6.99
N GLY A 204 -10.82 19.82 -6.76
CA GLY A 204 -11.88 19.94 -7.76
C GLY A 204 -12.47 18.59 -8.17
N SER A 205 -12.49 17.62 -7.25
CA SER A 205 -13.01 16.27 -7.42
C SER A 205 -13.94 15.88 -6.27
N SER A 206 -14.23 14.59 -6.11
CA SER A 206 -15.08 14.07 -5.04
C SER A 206 -14.67 12.64 -4.68
N LEU A 207 -15.22 12.10 -3.59
CA LEU A 207 -15.07 10.70 -3.21
C LEU A 207 -15.58 9.72 -4.28
N GLU A 208 -16.59 10.11 -5.04
CA GLU A 208 -17.11 9.29 -6.14
C GLU A 208 -16.04 8.98 -7.20
N ASN A 209 -15.03 9.86 -7.33
CA ASN A 209 -13.95 9.73 -8.30
C ASN A 209 -12.75 8.94 -7.78
N VAL A 210 -12.84 8.33 -6.60
CA VAL A 210 -11.79 7.43 -6.08
C VAL A 210 -11.69 6.19 -6.95
N ILE A 211 -10.44 5.80 -7.25
CA ILE A 211 -10.11 4.69 -8.15
C ILE A 211 -9.32 3.58 -7.47
N LYS A 212 -8.74 3.85 -6.32
CA LYS A 212 -7.99 2.86 -5.53
C LYS A 212 -7.97 3.26 -4.06
N ALA A 213 -8.07 2.28 -3.19
CA ALA A 213 -7.92 2.43 -1.76
C ALA A 213 -6.99 1.38 -1.16
N HIS A 214 -6.13 1.82 -0.23
CA HIS A 214 -5.45 0.94 0.73
C HIS A 214 -5.94 1.25 2.13
N VAL A 215 -6.20 0.22 2.90
CA VAL A 215 -6.73 0.31 4.26
C VAL A 215 -5.87 -0.53 5.19
N TYR A 216 -5.35 0.11 6.20
CA TYR A 216 -4.47 -0.48 7.20
C TYR A 216 -5.19 -0.49 8.54
N LEU A 217 -5.62 -1.67 8.99
CA LEU A 217 -6.34 -1.86 10.25
C LEU A 217 -5.39 -2.33 11.35
N LYS A 218 -5.42 -1.67 12.50
CA LYS A 218 -4.65 -2.12 13.68
C LYS A 218 -5.23 -3.41 14.26
N ASN A 219 -6.53 -3.60 14.13
CA ASN A 219 -7.24 -4.82 14.54
C ASN A 219 -8.24 -5.23 13.45
N LEU A 220 -8.07 -6.41 12.87
CA LEU A 220 -8.96 -6.92 11.83
C LEU A 220 -10.40 -7.19 12.31
N HIS A 221 -10.62 -7.35 13.61
CA HIS A 221 -11.98 -7.44 14.17
C HIS A 221 -12.79 -6.14 13.98
N ASP A 222 -12.12 -5.02 13.74
CA ASP A 222 -12.76 -3.73 13.44
C ASP A 222 -13.29 -3.65 11.99
N PHE A 223 -12.95 -4.63 11.13
CA PHE A 223 -13.31 -4.59 9.71
C PHE A 223 -14.81 -4.40 9.47
N ASN A 224 -15.67 -5.07 10.20
CA ASN A 224 -17.12 -4.95 10.02
C ASN A 224 -17.61 -3.51 10.26
N GLY A 225 -17.18 -2.89 11.37
CA GLY A 225 -17.53 -1.52 11.69
C GLY A 225 -16.97 -0.51 10.69
N TYR A 226 -15.75 -0.76 10.19
CA TYR A 226 -15.15 0.00 9.11
C TYR A 226 -15.97 -0.13 7.81
N ASP A 227 -16.29 -1.34 7.36
CA ASP A 227 -16.96 -1.60 6.08
C ASP A 227 -18.41 -1.10 6.05
N GLU A 228 -19.10 -1.06 7.20
CA GLU A 228 -20.41 -0.43 7.31
C GLU A 228 -20.35 1.08 6.98
N VAL A 229 -19.37 1.80 7.55
CA VAL A 229 -19.18 3.22 7.24
C VAL A 229 -18.66 3.43 5.83
N TRP A 230 -17.75 2.57 5.35
CA TRP A 230 -17.26 2.60 3.97
C TRP A 230 -18.40 2.59 2.95
N LYS A 231 -19.42 1.76 3.15
CA LYS A 231 -20.62 1.68 2.30
C LYS A 231 -21.42 2.99 2.25
N GLU A 232 -21.42 3.77 3.33
CA GLU A 232 -22.11 5.08 3.36
C GLU A 232 -21.48 6.07 2.37
N PHE A 233 -20.14 6.02 2.20
CA PHE A 233 -19.40 6.96 1.36
C PHE A 233 -19.20 6.48 -0.09
N PHE A 234 -19.29 5.18 -0.34
CA PHE A 234 -19.05 4.60 -1.66
C PHE A 234 -20.20 3.72 -2.13
N PRO A 235 -21.28 4.31 -2.68
CA PRO A 235 -22.36 3.52 -3.32
C PRO A 235 -21.82 2.65 -4.47
N SER A 236 -20.83 3.15 -5.24
CA SER A 236 -20.07 2.43 -6.24
C SER A 236 -18.60 2.35 -5.77
N PRO A 237 -18.21 1.26 -5.09
CA PRO A 237 -16.92 1.22 -4.40
C PRO A 237 -15.75 1.07 -5.36
N PRO A 238 -14.59 1.70 -5.06
CA PRO A 238 -13.35 1.45 -5.78
C PRO A 238 -12.75 0.08 -5.43
N PRO A 239 -11.78 -0.42 -6.23
CA PRO A 239 -10.88 -1.49 -5.81
C PRO A 239 -10.17 -1.14 -4.51
N ARG A 240 -10.13 -2.09 -3.57
CA ARG A 240 -9.60 -1.90 -2.22
C ARG A 240 -8.73 -3.07 -1.80
N THR A 241 -7.64 -2.75 -1.11
CA THR A 241 -6.74 -3.68 -0.42
C THR A 241 -6.84 -3.39 1.07
N THR A 242 -7.05 -4.40 1.91
CA THR A 242 -7.25 -4.22 3.35
C THR A 242 -6.44 -5.23 4.14
N VAL A 243 -5.44 -4.76 4.88
CA VAL A 243 -4.52 -5.61 5.65
C VAL A 243 -4.40 -5.16 7.09
N GLY A 244 -4.02 -6.08 7.97
CA GLY A 244 -3.68 -5.80 9.35
C GLY A 244 -2.26 -5.22 9.47
N VAL A 245 -2.07 -4.25 10.38
CA VAL A 245 -0.76 -3.66 10.69
C VAL A 245 -0.50 -3.68 12.18
N PRO A 246 0.76 -3.82 12.63
CA PRO A 246 1.07 -3.86 14.06
C PRO A 246 0.84 -2.52 14.75
N ASP A 247 1.06 -1.42 14.06
CA ASP A 247 0.89 -0.09 14.64
C ASP A 247 0.70 1.02 13.59
N LEU A 248 0.20 2.17 14.04
CA LEU A 248 -0.05 3.39 13.28
C LEU A 248 0.61 4.58 14.00
N LEU A 249 0.93 5.65 13.25
CA LEU A 249 1.67 6.81 13.77
C LEU A 249 0.91 7.64 14.80
N VAL A 250 -0.39 7.49 14.93
CA VAL A 250 -1.20 8.20 15.92
C VAL A 250 -1.68 7.21 16.98
N ARG A 251 -1.37 7.52 18.27
CA ARG A 251 -1.87 6.72 19.39
C ARG A 251 -3.40 6.63 19.34
N ASP A 252 -3.94 5.44 19.59
CA ASP A 252 -5.38 5.13 19.60
C ASP A 252 -6.05 5.24 18.22
N ALA A 253 -5.30 5.53 17.14
CA ALA A 253 -5.81 5.33 15.79
C ALA A 253 -5.99 3.82 15.53
N LEU A 254 -7.13 3.47 14.93
CA LEU A 254 -7.51 2.09 14.63
C LEU A 254 -7.35 1.76 13.14
N VAL A 255 -7.31 2.78 12.30
CA VAL A 255 -7.23 2.65 10.85
C VAL A 255 -6.48 3.82 10.23
N GLU A 256 -5.65 3.51 9.22
CA GLU A 256 -5.17 4.48 8.22
C GLU A 256 -5.78 4.13 6.87
N ILE A 257 -6.28 5.13 6.16
CA ILE A 257 -6.85 4.98 4.82
C ILE A 257 -6.02 5.82 3.86
N ASP A 258 -5.68 5.24 2.71
CA ASP A 258 -4.95 5.87 1.62
C ASP A 258 -5.75 5.77 0.33
N LEU A 259 -5.97 6.92 -0.35
CA LEU A 259 -6.83 7.00 -1.52
C LEU A 259 -6.13 7.63 -2.71
N ILE A 260 -6.41 7.08 -3.89
CA ILE A 260 -6.11 7.68 -5.19
C ILE A 260 -7.45 7.97 -5.88
N ALA A 261 -7.61 9.19 -6.40
CA ALA A 261 -8.78 9.59 -7.17
C ALA A 261 -8.38 10.12 -8.55
N VAL A 262 -9.37 10.50 -9.31
CA VAL A 262 -9.18 11.19 -10.60
C VAL A 262 -10.03 12.46 -10.68
N THR A 263 -9.68 13.31 -11.64
CA THR A 263 -10.53 14.46 -11.98
C THR A 263 -11.87 13.99 -12.53
N PRO A 264 -12.97 14.78 -12.38
CA PRO A 264 -14.31 14.40 -12.86
C PRO A 264 -14.38 14.14 -14.37
N LYS A 265 -13.39 14.63 -15.13
CA LYS A 265 -13.31 14.46 -16.60
C LYS A 265 -12.79 13.09 -17.00
N ALA A 266 -12.07 12.40 -16.11
CA ALA A 266 -11.49 11.10 -16.40
C ALA A 266 -12.58 10.02 -16.42
N LYS A 267 -12.69 9.30 -17.53
CA LYS A 267 -13.59 8.16 -17.63
C LYS A 267 -13.09 7.03 -16.73
N ARG A 268 -13.97 6.51 -15.90
CA ARG A 268 -13.74 5.33 -15.04
C ARG A 268 -14.60 4.19 -15.56
N GLU A 269 -14.01 3.03 -15.68
CA GLU A 269 -14.68 1.82 -16.13
C GLU A 269 -14.53 0.72 -15.08
N PHE A 270 -15.63 0.38 -14.42
CA PHE A 270 -15.68 -0.72 -13.47
C PHE A 270 -15.68 -2.05 -14.22
N ILE A 271 -14.72 -2.91 -13.90
CA ILE A 271 -14.54 -4.18 -14.60
C ILE A 271 -15.36 -5.26 -13.90
N SER A 272 -16.27 -5.87 -14.65
CA SER A 272 -16.99 -7.06 -14.21
C SER A 272 -16.18 -8.31 -14.54
N VAL A 273 -15.99 -9.18 -13.54
CA VAL A 273 -15.21 -10.41 -13.69
C VAL A 273 -16.06 -11.59 -13.18
N PRO A 274 -16.94 -12.14 -14.01
CA PRO A 274 -17.88 -13.18 -13.58
C PRO A 274 -17.21 -14.50 -13.16
N ASP A 275 -15.99 -14.75 -13.67
CA ASP A 275 -15.25 -16.01 -13.49
C ASP A 275 -14.36 -16.04 -12.24
N ILE A 276 -14.49 -15.05 -11.35
CA ILE A 276 -13.82 -15.06 -10.03
C ILE A 276 -14.87 -15.09 -8.91
N PRO A 277 -14.51 -15.53 -7.69
CA PRO A 277 -15.41 -15.51 -6.55
C PRO A 277 -15.92 -14.09 -6.25
N LYS A 278 -17.22 -13.97 -5.98
CA LYS A 278 -17.83 -12.68 -5.67
C LYS A 278 -17.47 -12.25 -4.24
N PRO A 279 -16.90 -11.04 -4.05
CA PRO A 279 -16.53 -10.56 -2.73
C PRO A 279 -17.72 -10.45 -1.76
N LEU A 280 -17.48 -10.75 -0.48
CA LEU A 280 -18.43 -10.46 0.61
C LEU A 280 -18.37 -8.98 1.04
N ALA A 281 -17.19 -8.38 0.93
CA ALA A 281 -16.96 -6.97 1.28
C ALA A 281 -17.32 -6.03 0.13
N HIS A 282 -17.43 -4.74 0.45
CA HIS A 282 -17.86 -3.71 -0.49
C HIS A 282 -16.68 -3.09 -1.25
N TYR A 283 -16.28 -3.71 -2.37
CA TYR A 283 -15.27 -3.20 -3.29
C TYR A 283 -15.47 -3.76 -4.72
N ALA A 284 -14.94 -3.06 -5.72
CA ALA A 284 -14.92 -3.54 -7.10
C ALA A 284 -13.69 -4.44 -7.32
N PRO A 285 -13.79 -5.51 -8.14
CA PRO A 285 -12.64 -6.37 -8.47
C PRO A 285 -11.51 -5.61 -9.18
N ALA A 286 -11.85 -4.72 -10.09
CA ALA A 286 -10.92 -3.85 -10.78
C ALA A 286 -11.62 -2.63 -11.37
N LEU A 287 -10.82 -1.60 -11.64
CA LEU A 287 -11.27 -0.36 -12.28
C LEU A 287 -10.21 0.10 -13.29
N ARG A 288 -10.64 0.42 -14.51
CA ARG A 288 -9.79 0.96 -15.57
C ARG A 288 -9.96 2.48 -15.64
N VAL A 289 -8.84 3.18 -15.70
CA VAL A 289 -8.76 4.61 -15.97
C VAL A 289 -7.63 4.87 -16.94
N LYS A 290 -7.95 5.45 -18.11
CA LYS A 290 -6.95 5.70 -19.17
C LYS A 290 -6.16 4.41 -19.48
N ASP A 291 -4.84 4.51 -19.36
CA ASP A 291 -3.89 3.45 -19.69
C ASP A 291 -3.57 2.51 -18.51
N LEU A 292 -4.31 2.61 -17.40
CA LEU A 292 -4.06 1.81 -16.20
C LEU A 292 -5.31 1.05 -15.75
N VAL A 293 -5.08 -0.13 -15.23
CA VAL A 293 -6.07 -0.97 -14.53
C VAL A 293 -5.60 -1.16 -13.10
N PHE A 294 -6.45 -0.78 -12.15
CA PHE A 294 -6.24 -0.95 -10.72
C PHE A 294 -7.07 -2.16 -10.27
N ALA A 295 -6.41 -3.24 -9.84
CA ALA A 295 -7.09 -4.37 -9.23
C ALA A 295 -7.32 -4.14 -7.73
N ALA A 296 -8.29 -4.84 -7.14
CA ALA A 296 -8.38 -4.97 -5.69
C ALA A 296 -7.33 -5.94 -5.17
N GLY A 297 -7.01 -5.87 -3.89
CA GLY A 297 -6.25 -6.90 -3.19
C GLY A 297 -6.94 -8.25 -3.34
N ALA A 298 -6.22 -9.24 -3.82
CA ALA A 298 -6.72 -10.57 -4.08
C ALA A 298 -6.24 -11.56 -3.03
N LEU A 299 -7.17 -12.32 -2.49
CA LEU A 299 -6.99 -13.36 -1.47
C LEU A 299 -7.29 -14.74 -2.05
N ALA A 300 -6.71 -15.79 -1.47
CA ALA A 300 -6.97 -17.17 -1.89
C ALA A 300 -8.28 -17.70 -1.30
N THR A 301 -9.41 -17.10 -1.70
CA THR A 301 -10.73 -17.41 -1.14
C THR A 301 -11.80 -17.61 -2.19
N ASP A 302 -12.77 -18.48 -1.88
CA ASP A 302 -14.02 -18.62 -2.61
C ASP A 302 -15.17 -17.77 -2.01
N PHE A 303 -14.89 -17.04 -0.93
CA PHE A 303 -15.84 -16.26 -0.13
C PHE A 303 -17.04 -17.08 0.41
N ARG A 304 -16.90 -18.41 0.51
CA ARG A 304 -17.91 -19.31 1.06
C ARG A 304 -17.36 -20.21 2.16
N THR A 305 -16.15 -20.76 1.93
CA THR A 305 -15.53 -21.73 2.83
C THR A 305 -14.23 -21.24 3.46
N GLY A 306 -13.90 -19.95 3.29
CA GLY A 306 -12.63 -19.34 3.72
C GLY A 306 -11.57 -19.46 2.64
N VAL A 307 -10.40 -20.03 2.95
CA VAL A 307 -9.40 -20.37 1.91
C VAL A 307 -10.06 -21.32 0.90
N ALA A 308 -9.94 -21.02 -0.40
CA ALA A 308 -10.55 -21.81 -1.45
C ALA A 308 -10.06 -23.28 -1.39
N PRO A 309 -10.93 -24.29 -1.62
CA PRO A 309 -10.51 -25.70 -1.57
C PRO A 309 -9.27 -26.01 -2.43
N GLU A 310 -9.15 -25.39 -3.61
CA GLU A 310 -8.03 -25.55 -4.54
C GLU A 310 -6.72 -24.94 -4.03
N ALA A 311 -6.81 -24.00 -3.08
CA ALA A 311 -5.66 -23.35 -2.46
C ALA A 311 -5.21 -24.04 -1.16
N ARG A 312 -5.99 -24.99 -0.64
CA ARG A 312 -5.66 -25.70 0.61
C ARG A 312 -4.65 -26.82 0.37
N ILE A 313 -3.90 -27.14 1.42
CA ILE A 313 -3.21 -28.43 1.52
C ILE A 313 -4.23 -29.49 1.93
N ASN A 314 -4.09 -30.71 1.39
CA ASN A 314 -4.87 -31.84 1.87
C ASN A 314 -4.53 -32.12 3.35
N PRO A 315 -5.48 -32.01 4.29
CA PRO A 315 -5.20 -32.17 5.70
C PRO A 315 -4.75 -33.60 6.10
N ALA A 316 -5.03 -34.59 5.26
CA ALA A 316 -4.51 -35.96 5.45
C ALA A 316 -3.01 -36.07 5.10
N PHE A 317 -2.47 -35.13 4.35
CA PHE A 317 -1.07 -35.10 3.88
C PHE A 317 -0.45 -33.72 4.05
N PRO A 318 -0.37 -33.18 5.29
CA PRO A 318 0.00 -31.77 5.52
C PRO A 318 1.44 -31.43 5.11
N TYR A 319 2.30 -32.45 4.98
CA TYR A 319 3.71 -32.27 4.59
C TYR A 319 3.99 -32.52 3.09
N TYR A 320 2.96 -32.82 2.29
CA TYR A 320 3.11 -33.13 0.86
C TYR A 320 2.73 -31.97 -0.04
N GLY A 321 2.63 -30.76 0.50
CA GLY A 321 2.30 -29.55 -0.24
C GLY A 321 2.81 -28.28 0.43
N SER A 322 2.57 -27.15 -0.22
CA SER A 322 2.89 -25.84 0.30
C SER A 322 1.67 -24.94 0.17
N ALA A 323 1.12 -24.50 1.29
CA ALA A 323 -0.06 -23.63 1.33
C ALA A 323 0.22 -22.32 0.59
N ILE A 324 1.35 -21.68 0.88
CA ILE A 324 1.73 -20.42 0.23
C ILE A 324 1.83 -20.55 -1.29
N LYS A 325 2.36 -21.66 -1.81
CA LYS A 325 2.44 -21.90 -3.26
C LYS A 325 1.04 -22.08 -3.87
N ASN A 326 0.16 -22.83 -3.20
CA ASN A 326 -1.20 -23.05 -3.68
C ASN A 326 -2.01 -21.74 -3.68
N GLU A 327 -1.94 -20.98 -2.58
CA GLU A 327 -2.62 -19.70 -2.44
C GLU A 327 -2.12 -18.68 -3.47
N THR A 328 -0.81 -18.55 -3.62
CA THR A 328 -0.21 -17.67 -4.63
C THR A 328 -0.69 -18.01 -6.04
N ARG A 329 -0.69 -19.30 -6.40
CA ARG A 329 -1.15 -19.75 -7.73
C ARG A 329 -2.63 -19.46 -7.94
N TYR A 330 -3.48 -19.73 -6.96
CA TYR A 330 -4.91 -19.45 -7.01
C TYR A 330 -5.19 -17.95 -7.23
N ILE A 331 -4.52 -17.09 -6.46
CA ILE A 331 -4.64 -15.64 -6.56
C ILE A 331 -4.21 -15.17 -7.96
N LEU A 332 -3.03 -15.58 -8.43
CA LEU A 332 -2.52 -15.15 -9.73
C LEU A 332 -3.39 -15.63 -10.89
N GLN A 333 -3.96 -16.84 -10.82
CA GLN A 333 -4.94 -17.32 -11.80
C GLN A 333 -6.20 -16.45 -11.84
N ASN A 334 -6.70 -15.98 -10.72
CA ASN A 334 -7.84 -15.06 -10.65
C ASN A 334 -7.48 -13.66 -11.16
N LEU A 335 -6.26 -13.17 -10.88
CA LEU A 335 -5.77 -11.90 -11.43
C LEU A 335 -5.56 -11.95 -12.95
N VAL A 336 -5.16 -13.11 -13.52
CA VAL A 336 -5.15 -13.33 -14.99
C VAL A 336 -6.54 -13.13 -15.57
N LYS A 337 -7.59 -13.72 -14.95
CA LYS A 337 -8.99 -13.53 -15.40
C LYS A 337 -9.40 -12.05 -15.29
N THR A 338 -9.03 -11.39 -14.19
CA THR A 338 -9.34 -9.98 -13.92
C THR A 338 -8.74 -9.06 -14.98
N PHE A 339 -7.45 -9.21 -15.28
CA PHE A 339 -6.80 -8.38 -16.30
C PHE A 339 -7.26 -8.69 -17.71
N LYS A 340 -7.54 -9.95 -18.02
CA LYS A 340 -8.16 -10.33 -19.29
C LYS A 340 -9.53 -9.66 -19.48
N ALA A 341 -10.37 -9.66 -18.46
CA ALA A 341 -11.66 -8.97 -18.50
C ALA A 341 -11.52 -7.45 -18.65
N ALA A 342 -10.44 -6.86 -18.14
CA ALA A 342 -10.11 -5.44 -18.29
C ALA A 342 -9.48 -5.10 -19.66
N GLY A 343 -9.18 -6.08 -20.51
CA GLY A 343 -8.56 -5.87 -21.82
C GLY A 343 -7.03 -5.70 -21.77
N THR A 344 -6.39 -6.22 -20.73
CA THR A 344 -4.93 -6.23 -20.54
C THR A 344 -4.46 -7.62 -20.14
N SER A 345 -3.21 -7.76 -19.71
CA SER A 345 -2.66 -9.04 -19.25
C SER A 345 -1.79 -8.88 -18.00
N LEU A 346 -1.50 -10.00 -17.34
CA LEU A 346 -0.70 -10.04 -16.13
C LEU A 346 0.74 -9.55 -16.37
N GLU A 347 1.32 -9.85 -17.55
CA GLU A 347 2.68 -9.44 -17.93
C GLU A 347 2.84 -7.92 -18.05
N ARG A 348 1.72 -7.21 -18.18
CA ARG A 348 1.71 -5.74 -18.24
C ARG A 348 1.60 -5.09 -16.86
N THR A 349 1.78 -5.85 -15.80
CA THR A 349 1.84 -5.33 -14.43
C THR A 349 2.99 -4.31 -14.29
N VAL A 350 2.67 -3.14 -13.78
CA VAL A 350 3.62 -2.02 -13.59
C VAL A 350 3.91 -1.75 -12.12
N LYS A 351 3.06 -2.26 -11.23
CA LYS A 351 3.26 -2.20 -9.77
C LYS A 351 2.59 -3.40 -9.10
N ALA A 352 3.29 -4.01 -8.16
CA ALA A 352 2.77 -5.04 -7.28
C ALA A 352 3.03 -4.69 -5.81
N GLN A 353 2.03 -4.89 -4.96
CA GLN A 353 2.19 -4.92 -3.51
C GLN A 353 1.73 -6.29 -3.00
N VAL A 354 2.57 -6.94 -2.23
CA VAL A 354 2.35 -8.28 -1.68
C VAL A 354 2.44 -8.22 -0.17
N PHE A 355 1.42 -8.70 0.49
CA PHE A 355 1.33 -8.74 1.94
C PHE A 355 1.33 -10.20 2.39
N LEU A 356 2.39 -10.59 3.11
CA LEU A 356 2.55 -11.93 3.68
C LEU A 356 2.23 -11.91 5.18
N THR A 357 1.54 -12.91 5.68
CA THR A 357 1.33 -13.06 7.13
C THR A 357 2.60 -13.52 7.85
N ASP A 358 3.47 -14.24 7.15
CA ASP A 358 4.80 -14.63 7.60
C ASP A 358 5.82 -14.37 6.48
N ILE A 359 6.84 -13.57 6.76
CA ILE A 359 7.88 -13.24 5.76
C ILE A 359 8.69 -14.46 5.33
N SER A 360 8.75 -15.51 6.14
CA SER A 360 9.42 -16.78 5.80
C SER A 360 8.76 -17.51 4.62
N ASP A 361 7.49 -17.24 4.32
CA ASP A 361 6.77 -17.78 3.17
C ASP A 361 7.24 -17.19 1.82
N HIS A 362 8.09 -16.15 1.85
CA HIS A 362 8.59 -15.49 0.64
C HIS A 362 9.18 -16.45 -0.39
N SER A 363 9.94 -17.46 0.04
CA SER A 363 10.56 -18.39 -0.90
C SER A 363 9.53 -19.20 -1.70
N GLY A 364 8.49 -19.68 -1.04
CA GLY A 364 7.40 -20.41 -1.69
C GLY A 364 6.54 -19.52 -2.59
N PHE A 365 6.28 -18.27 -2.16
CA PHE A 365 5.66 -17.25 -2.98
C PHE A 365 6.49 -16.98 -4.24
N GLU A 366 7.80 -16.73 -4.12
CA GLU A 366 8.69 -16.37 -5.21
C GLU A 366 8.79 -17.46 -6.29
N GLU A 367 8.80 -18.75 -5.90
CA GLU A 367 8.80 -19.86 -6.86
C GLU A 367 7.58 -19.78 -7.80
N VAL A 368 6.37 -19.59 -7.24
CA VAL A 368 5.14 -19.47 -8.05
C VAL A 368 5.09 -18.14 -8.79
N TRP A 369 5.55 -17.05 -8.17
CA TRP A 369 5.60 -15.74 -8.81
C TRP A 369 6.37 -15.78 -10.13
N ARG A 370 7.51 -16.49 -10.19
CA ARG A 370 8.32 -16.65 -11.38
C ARG A 370 7.65 -17.44 -12.49
N GLU A 371 6.70 -18.33 -12.17
CA GLU A 371 5.92 -19.05 -13.19
C GLU A 371 5.03 -18.08 -14.00
N PHE A 372 4.51 -17.03 -13.33
CA PHE A 372 3.63 -16.05 -13.94
C PHE A 372 4.36 -14.80 -14.44
N PHE A 373 5.48 -14.45 -13.82
CA PHE A 373 6.29 -13.29 -14.14
C PHE A 373 7.74 -13.70 -14.45
N PRO A 374 8.04 -14.14 -15.68
CA PRO A 374 9.43 -14.42 -16.08
C PRO A 374 10.35 -13.22 -15.89
N VAL A 375 9.78 -12.02 -16.05
CA VAL A 375 10.41 -10.74 -15.70
C VAL A 375 9.53 -10.07 -14.65
N SER A 376 9.98 -10.05 -13.39
CA SER A 376 9.19 -9.50 -12.28
C SER A 376 8.90 -8.01 -12.47
N PRO A 377 7.66 -7.55 -12.28
CA PRO A 377 7.36 -6.11 -12.21
C PRO A 377 7.99 -5.46 -10.97
N PRO A 378 7.94 -4.12 -10.82
CA PRO A 378 8.21 -3.47 -9.55
C PRO A 378 7.31 -4.05 -8.45
N ILE A 379 7.94 -4.58 -7.40
CA ILE A 379 7.26 -5.28 -6.32
C ILE A 379 7.66 -4.72 -4.95
N THR A 380 6.70 -4.58 -4.06
CA THR A 380 6.85 -4.24 -2.65
C THR A 380 6.30 -5.39 -1.82
N ILE A 381 7.08 -5.93 -0.89
CA ILE A 381 6.67 -7.07 -0.06
C ILE A 381 6.74 -6.67 1.41
N ALA A 382 5.60 -6.71 2.10
CA ALA A 382 5.49 -6.36 3.51
C ALA A 382 4.87 -7.50 4.32
N GLN A 383 5.36 -7.70 5.54
CA GLN A 383 4.70 -8.60 6.47
C GLN A 383 3.55 -7.88 7.18
N THR A 384 2.35 -8.45 7.08
CA THR A 384 1.12 -7.99 7.74
C THR A 384 0.88 -8.76 9.04
N THR A 385 0.08 -8.22 9.95
CA THR A 385 -0.37 -8.95 11.16
C THR A 385 -1.51 -9.93 10.89
N GLY A 386 -2.10 -9.87 9.72
CA GLY A 386 -3.17 -10.77 9.31
C GLY A 386 -3.94 -10.25 8.09
N LEU A 387 -4.79 -11.09 7.56
CA LEU A 387 -5.62 -10.88 6.38
C LEU A 387 -7.10 -11.12 6.72
N LEU A 388 -8.00 -10.58 5.90
CA LEU A 388 -9.45 -10.62 6.18
C LEU A 388 -10.08 -12.02 6.08
N ILE A 389 -9.40 -12.97 5.47
CA ILE A 389 -9.82 -14.37 5.43
C ILE A 389 -8.93 -15.17 6.37
N LYS A 390 -9.55 -15.85 7.32
CA LYS A 390 -8.83 -16.71 8.26
C LYS A 390 -7.97 -17.73 7.51
N ASP A 391 -6.75 -17.94 8.00
CA ASP A 391 -5.76 -18.88 7.46
C ASP A 391 -5.25 -18.54 6.04
N ASN A 392 -5.59 -17.38 5.46
CA ASN A 392 -4.88 -16.89 4.28
C ASN A 392 -3.48 -16.40 4.66
N LEU A 393 -2.51 -16.74 3.85
CA LEU A 393 -1.09 -16.44 4.04
C LEU A 393 -0.63 -15.21 3.24
N ILE A 394 -1.37 -14.83 2.20
CA ILE A 394 -0.94 -13.83 1.24
C ILE A 394 -2.12 -13.03 0.67
N GLU A 395 -1.93 -11.72 0.47
CA GLU A 395 -2.77 -10.84 -0.35
C GLU A 395 -1.90 -10.18 -1.42
N ILE A 396 -2.37 -10.16 -2.67
CA ILE A 396 -1.65 -9.58 -3.82
C ILE A 396 -2.48 -8.45 -4.43
N ASP A 397 -1.88 -7.29 -4.55
CA ASP A 397 -2.43 -6.07 -5.15
C ASP A 397 -1.61 -5.67 -6.38
N LEU A 398 -2.28 -5.49 -7.53
CA LEU A 398 -1.60 -5.21 -8.79
C LEU A 398 -2.19 -3.99 -9.51
N ILE A 399 -1.30 -3.23 -10.15
CA ILE A 399 -1.65 -2.23 -11.17
C ILE A 399 -1.04 -2.68 -12.49
N ALA A 400 -1.83 -2.72 -13.56
CA ALA A 400 -1.36 -3.07 -14.90
C ALA A 400 -1.56 -1.93 -15.90
N ALA A 401 -0.71 -1.86 -16.93
CA ALA A 401 -0.88 -0.96 -18.06
C ALA A 401 -1.78 -1.58 -19.13
N MET A 402 -2.48 -0.74 -19.88
CA MET A 402 -3.19 -1.14 -21.11
C MET A 402 -2.18 -1.39 -22.26
N PRO A 403 -2.58 -2.16 -23.28
CA PRO A 403 -1.79 -2.38 -24.50
C PRO A 403 -1.42 -1.09 -25.22
#